data_d7694cc0304850a2bba5af2916d39813
#
_entry.id   d7694cc0304850a2bba5af2916d39813
#
_cell.length_a   1.000
_cell.length_b   1.000
_cell.length_c   1.000
_cell.angle_alpha   90.00
_cell.angle_beta   90.00
_cell.angle_gamma   90.00
#
_symmetry.space_group_name_H-M   'P 1'
#
loop_
_entity.id
_entity.type
_entity.pdbx_description
1 polymer ?
#
loop_
_entity_poly.entity_id
_entity_poly.type
_entity_poly.pdbx_seq_one_letter_code
_entity_poly.pdbx_strand_id
1 'polypeptide(L)'
;MCRRSMTALSVLLVTVSATSVAEEQKEFIKPAEVRGVYQLQGEYVGETIPQSDGEKAEKIASQLVARGGNAFYAVVYKGGLPGAGWKRGDEMFTGSGVVKDDMTGVFTTDGGNRVDVQFKGKNVVVLKDGKAIRKYTKVTRQSPTLGRKPPRNALVLFDGTEKGAQNFKNGKIVLGNLLQHDCESLAKFGDHQLHIEFRTPFMPYARGQGRGNSGMYIQGRYECQILDSFGLEGKNNECGGIYSIAEPIVNMALPPLSWQTYDVEFTAARYTAAGDKIKNARVTIHHNGVVIHKDLELPNGTPGKYPEGPGKGPLYLQGHGNPVVFKNVWAIAR
;
A
#
# COMPACT_ATOMS: atom_id res chain seq x y z
N MET A 1 76.53 35.08 -25.50
CA MET A 1 75.15 35.48 -25.53
C MET A 1 74.33 34.34 -26.11
N CYS A 2 73.68 33.57 -25.25
CA CYS A 2 72.89 32.44 -25.69
C CYS A 2 71.48 32.63 -25.14
N ARG A 3 70.52 32.98 -26.04
CA ARG A 3 69.09 33.11 -25.69
C ARG A 3 68.45 31.73 -25.71
N ARG A 4 67.99 31.27 -24.55
CA ARG A 4 67.11 30.09 -24.43
C ARG A 4 65.69 30.51 -24.69
N SER A 5 65.07 29.94 -25.72
CA SER A 5 63.63 30.02 -25.99
C SER A 5 62.89 29.06 -25.02
N MET A 6 61.99 29.58 -24.22
CA MET A 6 61.03 28.77 -23.42
C MET A 6 59.75 28.61 -24.23
N THR A 7 59.49 27.40 -24.65
CA THR A 7 58.23 27.02 -25.27
C THR A 7 57.22 26.71 -24.14
N ALA A 8 56.17 27.50 -23.99
CA ALA A 8 55.09 27.24 -23.05
C ALA A 8 54.14 26.20 -23.66
N LEU A 9 54.02 25.06 -22.97
CA LEU A 9 53.08 23.99 -23.30
C LEU A 9 51.75 24.29 -22.59
N SER A 10 50.73 24.76 -23.34
CA SER A 10 49.40 25.00 -22.83
C SER A 10 48.68 23.64 -22.71
N VAL A 11 48.48 23.17 -21.49
CA VAL A 11 47.64 22.00 -21.20
C VAL A 11 46.19 22.48 -21.17
N LEU A 12 45.41 22.09 -22.16
CA LEU A 12 43.97 22.31 -22.21
C LEU A 12 43.26 21.31 -21.27
N LEU A 13 42.85 21.75 -20.08
CA LEU A 13 42.06 20.95 -19.14
C LEU A 13 40.63 20.90 -19.65
N VAL A 14 40.23 19.81 -20.30
CA VAL A 14 38.84 19.52 -20.61
C VAL A 14 38.19 19.01 -19.32
N THR A 15 37.49 19.90 -18.61
CA THR A 15 36.62 19.49 -17.49
C THR A 15 35.33 18.88 -18.08
N VAL A 16 35.27 17.55 -18.11
CA VAL A 16 34.02 16.82 -18.32
C VAL A 16 33.20 16.96 -17.05
N SER A 17 32.27 17.90 -17.04
CA SER A 17 31.25 17.98 -16.00
C SER A 17 30.33 16.78 -16.16
N ALA A 18 30.58 15.72 -15.40
CA ALA A 18 29.62 14.66 -15.19
C ALA A 18 28.47 15.26 -14.35
N THR A 19 27.44 15.76 -14.99
CA THR A 19 26.14 15.98 -14.35
C THR A 19 25.56 14.60 -14.00
N SER A 20 25.88 14.10 -12.81
CA SER A 20 25.08 13.06 -12.20
C SER A 20 23.72 13.69 -11.92
N VAL A 21 22.76 13.51 -12.83
CA VAL A 21 21.36 13.69 -12.49
C VAL A 21 21.04 12.64 -11.46
N ALA A 22 21.17 12.99 -10.17
CA ALA A 22 20.55 12.24 -9.11
C ALA A 22 19.07 12.19 -9.48
N GLU A 23 18.57 11.03 -9.90
CA GLU A 23 17.15 10.81 -10.12
C GLU A 23 16.46 11.05 -8.78
N GLU A 24 15.89 12.23 -8.63
CA GLU A 24 15.20 12.65 -7.43
C GLU A 24 14.06 11.66 -7.19
N GLN A 25 14.05 11.06 -6.00
CA GLN A 25 13.06 10.06 -5.59
C GLN A 25 11.68 10.73 -5.63
N LYS A 26 10.99 10.64 -6.77
CA LYS A 26 9.70 11.30 -6.98
C LYS A 26 8.63 10.61 -6.18
N GLU A 27 8.02 11.39 -5.31
CA GLU A 27 6.87 11.04 -4.53
C GLU A 27 5.65 11.76 -5.10
N PHE A 28 4.59 11.00 -5.40
CA PHE A 28 3.34 11.54 -5.91
C PHE A 28 2.28 11.44 -4.80
N ILE A 29 1.63 12.56 -4.51
CA ILE A 29 0.59 12.64 -3.46
C ILE A 29 -0.82 12.85 -4.04
N LYS A 30 -0.93 13.19 -5.32
CA LYS A 30 -2.21 13.37 -6.03
C LYS A 30 -2.26 12.46 -7.27
N PRO A 31 -3.39 11.76 -7.52
CA PRO A 31 -3.55 10.92 -8.72
C PRO A 31 -3.28 11.68 -10.02
N ALA A 32 -3.63 12.97 -10.07
CA ALA A 32 -3.43 13.81 -11.24
C ALA A 32 -1.95 14.07 -11.57
N GLU A 33 -1.00 13.76 -10.71
CA GLU A 33 0.44 13.92 -10.94
C GLU A 33 1.04 12.73 -11.69
N VAL A 34 0.38 11.56 -11.66
CA VAL A 34 0.88 10.34 -12.31
C VAL A 34 0.71 10.42 -13.82
N ARG A 35 1.80 10.24 -14.56
CA ARG A 35 1.87 10.37 -16.03
C ARG A 35 2.63 9.20 -16.66
N GLY A 36 2.52 9.09 -18.00
CA GLY A 36 3.27 8.15 -18.82
C GLY A 36 3.02 6.70 -18.40
N VAL A 37 4.08 5.90 -18.42
CA VAL A 37 4.03 4.46 -18.12
C VAL A 37 3.55 4.15 -16.71
N TYR A 38 3.71 5.07 -15.74
CA TYR A 38 3.21 4.87 -14.39
C TYR A 38 1.68 4.75 -14.31
N GLN A 39 0.94 5.26 -15.30
CA GLN A 39 -0.50 5.07 -15.40
C GLN A 39 -0.90 3.60 -15.64
N LEU A 40 0.04 2.75 -16.05
CA LEU A 40 -0.19 1.32 -16.20
C LEU A 40 -0.25 0.57 -14.87
N GLN A 41 0.33 1.12 -13.79
CA GLN A 41 0.20 0.51 -12.47
C GLN A 41 -1.27 0.29 -12.11
N GLY A 42 -1.59 -0.89 -11.57
CA GLY A 42 -2.95 -1.21 -11.19
C GLY A 42 -3.31 -2.67 -11.30
N GLU A 43 -4.61 -2.93 -11.24
CA GLU A 43 -5.19 -4.26 -11.27
C GLU A 43 -5.80 -4.57 -12.63
N TYR A 44 -5.67 -5.82 -13.02
CA TYR A 44 -6.13 -6.33 -14.30
C TYR A 44 -6.84 -7.66 -14.10
N VAL A 45 -7.97 -7.86 -14.77
CA VAL A 45 -8.69 -9.14 -14.82
C VAL A 45 -8.72 -9.65 -16.25
N GLY A 46 -8.65 -10.95 -16.41
CA GLY A 46 -8.58 -11.53 -17.74
C GLY A 46 -8.66 -13.04 -17.75
N GLU A 47 -8.22 -13.62 -18.85
CA GLU A 47 -8.21 -15.06 -19.07
C GLU A 47 -7.02 -15.48 -19.94
N THR A 48 -6.65 -16.76 -19.84
CA THR A 48 -5.72 -17.40 -20.77
C THR A 48 -6.39 -17.55 -22.15
N ILE A 49 -5.57 -17.56 -23.19
CA ILE A 49 -6.04 -17.85 -24.56
C ILE A 49 -5.61 -19.28 -24.87
N PRO A 50 -6.55 -20.21 -25.15
CA PRO A 50 -6.24 -21.59 -25.52
C PRO A 50 -5.24 -21.67 -26.67
N GLN A 51 -4.24 -22.53 -26.57
CA GLN A 51 -3.20 -22.70 -27.56
C GLN A 51 -3.36 -24.01 -28.40
N SER A 52 -4.30 -24.87 -27.98
CA SER A 52 -4.61 -26.13 -28.65
C SER A 52 -6.11 -26.45 -28.57
N ASP A 53 -6.57 -27.32 -29.46
CA ASP A 53 -7.94 -27.82 -29.45
C ASP A 53 -8.22 -28.59 -28.14
N GLY A 54 -9.36 -28.26 -27.51
CA GLY A 54 -9.78 -28.85 -26.23
C GLY A 54 -9.27 -28.14 -24.98
N GLU A 55 -8.27 -27.24 -25.07
CA GLU A 55 -7.86 -26.38 -23.95
C GLU A 55 -8.96 -25.35 -23.64
N LYS A 56 -9.22 -25.12 -22.36
CA LYS A 56 -10.20 -24.13 -21.92
C LYS A 56 -9.51 -22.88 -21.41
N ALA A 57 -10.12 -21.71 -21.68
CA ALA A 57 -9.68 -20.46 -21.09
C ALA A 57 -9.83 -20.53 -19.56
N GLU A 58 -8.79 -20.12 -18.85
CA GLU A 58 -8.77 -20.03 -17.38
C GLU A 58 -8.84 -18.57 -16.96
N LYS A 59 -9.65 -18.30 -15.93
CA LYS A 59 -9.72 -16.97 -15.32
C LYS A 59 -8.40 -16.66 -14.60
N ILE A 60 -7.84 -15.50 -14.89
CA ILE A 60 -6.63 -14.98 -14.28
C ILE A 60 -6.79 -13.51 -13.92
N ALA A 61 -5.94 -13.02 -13.05
CA ALA A 61 -5.81 -11.60 -12.76
C ALA A 61 -4.34 -11.22 -12.59
N SER A 62 -4.04 -9.93 -12.62
CA SER A 62 -2.69 -9.44 -12.40
C SER A 62 -2.69 -8.13 -11.63
N GLN A 63 -1.68 -7.95 -10.79
CA GLN A 63 -1.29 -6.66 -10.22
C GLN A 63 0.03 -6.24 -10.86
N LEU A 64 0.03 -5.07 -11.52
CA LEU A 64 1.20 -4.48 -12.16
C LEU A 64 1.72 -3.34 -11.29
N VAL A 65 2.94 -3.48 -10.79
CA VAL A 65 3.57 -2.61 -9.79
C VAL A 65 4.75 -1.87 -10.40
N ALA A 66 4.70 -0.54 -10.44
CA ALA A 66 5.83 0.27 -10.89
C ALA A 66 7.01 0.22 -9.89
N ARG A 67 8.21 0.11 -10.44
CA ARG A 67 9.46 -0.06 -9.70
C ARG A 67 10.48 1.06 -9.93
N GLY A 68 10.03 2.18 -10.50
CA GLY A 68 10.85 3.34 -10.87
C GLY A 68 11.29 3.29 -12.33
N GLY A 69 11.44 4.47 -12.96
CA GLY A 69 11.65 4.55 -14.40
C GLY A 69 10.61 3.76 -15.17
N ASN A 70 11.04 2.96 -16.11
CA ASN A 70 10.19 2.10 -16.92
C ASN A 70 10.09 0.65 -16.38
N ALA A 71 10.64 0.38 -15.19
CA ALA A 71 10.65 -0.95 -14.59
C ALA A 71 9.33 -1.28 -13.87
N PHE A 72 8.85 -2.50 -14.07
CA PHE A 72 7.64 -3.03 -13.46
C PHE A 72 7.84 -4.44 -12.92
N TYR A 73 7.06 -4.75 -11.91
CA TYR A 73 6.88 -6.09 -11.36
C TYR A 73 5.42 -6.50 -11.53
N ALA A 74 5.17 -7.69 -12.00
CA ALA A 74 3.85 -8.23 -12.21
C ALA A 74 3.63 -9.46 -11.32
N VAL A 75 2.48 -9.49 -10.65
CA VAL A 75 1.97 -10.68 -9.98
C VAL A 75 0.75 -11.15 -10.74
N VAL A 76 0.75 -12.41 -11.17
CA VAL A 76 -0.38 -13.04 -11.87
C VAL A 76 -1.00 -14.07 -10.95
N TYR A 77 -2.29 -13.95 -10.74
CA TYR A 77 -3.10 -14.79 -9.85
C TYR A 77 -4.02 -15.69 -10.70
N LYS A 78 -4.06 -16.99 -10.41
CA LYS A 78 -5.02 -17.91 -10.99
C LYS A 78 -6.37 -17.77 -10.28
N GLY A 79 -7.47 -17.72 -11.03
CA GLY A 79 -8.83 -17.63 -10.47
C GLY A 79 -9.36 -16.21 -10.21
N GLY A 80 -8.52 -15.17 -10.08
CA GLY A 80 -8.95 -13.79 -9.89
C GLY A 80 -8.01 -12.98 -9.01
N LEU A 81 -8.40 -11.74 -8.66
CA LEU A 81 -7.63 -10.87 -7.77
C LEU A 81 -7.73 -11.34 -6.30
N PRO A 82 -6.76 -10.97 -5.44
CA PRO A 82 -6.86 -11.17 -4.00
C PRO A 82 -8.19 -10.64 -3.44
N GLY A 83 -8.90 -11.49 -2.66
CA GLY A 83 -10.23 -11.19 -2.15
C GLY A 83 -11.36 -11.17 -3.19
N ALA A 84 -11.07 -11.52 -4.45
CA ALA A 84 -12.04 -11.58 -5.55
C ALA A 84 -11.75 -12.76 -6.51
N GLY A 85 -11.54 -13.94 -5.93
CA GLY A 85 -11.32 -15.19 -6.63
C GLY A 85 -10.05 -15.90 -6.19
N TRP A 86 -8.94 -15.21 -6.00
CA TRP A 86 -7.71 -15.76 -5.44
C TRP A 86 -7.71 -15.69 -3.91
N LYS A 87 -7.19 -16.75 -3.28
CA LYS A 87 -6.97 -16.87 -1.84
C LYS A 87 -5.51 -17.19 -1.56
N ARG A 88 -5.01 -16.84 -0.40
CA ARG A 88 -3.65 -17.22 0.03
C ARG A 88 -3.46 -18.74 -0.09
N GLY A 89 -2.38 -19.16 -0.77
CA GLY A 89 -2.07 -20.55 -1.08
C GLY A 89 -2.51 -21.01 -2.45
N ASP A 90 -3.37 -20.26 -3.16
CA ASP A 90 -3.67 -20.53 -4.56
C ASP A 90 -2.46 -20.21 -5.44
N GLU A 91 -2.44 -20.79 -6.65
CA GLU A 91 -1.37 -20.63 -7.62
C GLU A 91 -1.22 -19.16 -8.05
N MET A 92 0.03 -18.69 -8.06
CA MET A 92 0.40 -17.39 -8.58
C MET A 92 1.77 -17.43 -9.26
N PHE A 93 2.01 -16.50 -10.15
CA PHE A 93 3.27 -16.33 -10.88
C PHE A 93 3.74 -14.89 -10.75
N THR A 94 5.04 -14.71 -10.75
CA THR A 94 5.64 -13.39 -10.70
C THR A 94 6.60 -13.19 -11.87
N GLY A 95 6.89 -11.93 -12.16
CA GLY A 95 7.84 -11.57 -13.19
C GLY A 95 8.18 -10.08 -13.16
N SER A 96 9.33 -9.75 -13.68
CA SER A 96 9.80 -8.36 -13.79
C SER A 96 10.03 -8.00 -15.24
N GLY A 97 9.86 -6.73 -15.57
CA GLY A 97 10.02 -6.28 -16.94
C GLY A 97 10.17 -4.78 -17.07
N VAL A 98 10.30 -4.36 -18.30
CA VAL A 98 10.42 -2.95 -18.69
C VAL A 98 9.34 -2.63 -19.70
N VAL A 99 8.67 -1.49 -19.54
CA VAL A 99 7.69 -0.97 -20.49
C VAL A 99 8.26 0.25 -21.19
N LYS A 100 8.16 0.29 -22.51
CA LYS A 100 8.61 1.41 -23.33
C LYS A 100 7.53 2.47 -23.46
N ASP A 101 7.91 3.66 -23.94
CA ASP A 101 6.99 4.78 -24.14
C ASP A 101 5.92 4.51 -25.22
N ASP A 102 6.18 3.55 -26.13
CA ASP A 102 5.21 3.06 -27.12
C ASP A 102 4.16 2.10 -26.53
N MET A 103 4.15 1.94 -25.20
CA MET A 103 3.25 1.05 -24.48
C MET A 103 3.44 -0.44 -24.86
N THR A 104 4.65 -0.84 -25.24
CA THR A 104 5.08 -2.23 -25.32
C THR A 104 6.01 -2.57 -24.17
N GLY A 105 6.01 -3.80 -23.72
CA GLY A 105 6.87 -4.25 -22.63
C GLY A 105 7.42 -5.65 -22.85
N VAL A 106 8.52 -5.92 -22.18
CA VAL A 106 9.13 -7.25 -22.12
C VAL A 106 9.25 -7.64 -20.66
N PHE A 107 8.70 -8.79 -20.31
CA PHE A 107 8.74 -9.34 -18.96
C PHE A 107 9.42 -10.71 -18.97
N THR A 108 10.18 -10.98 -17.91
CA THR A 108 10.71 -12.31 -17.62
C THR A 108 10.05 -12.80 -16.35
N THR A 109 9.43 -13.97 -16.42
CA THR A 109 8.86 -14.63 -15.23
C THR A 109 9.97 -15.16 -14.34
N ASP A 110 9.68 -15.42 -13.07
CA ASP A 110 10.67 -16.03 -12.16
C ASP A 110 11.10 -17.43 -12.61
N GLY A 111 10.28 -18.11 -13.43
CA GLY A 111 10.65 -19.36 -14.13
C GLY A 111 11.50 -19.15 -15.39
N GLY A 112 12.00 -17.94 -15.67
CA GLY A 112 12.88 -17.62 -16.80
C GLY A 112 12.18 -17.46 -18.15
N ASN A 113 10.86 -17.59 -18.23
CA ASN A 113 10.14 -17.42 -19.49
C ASN A 113 10.00 -15.94 -19.85
N ARG A 114 10.42 -15.59 -21.07
CA ARG A 114 10.23 -14.27 -21.64
C ARG A 114 8.86 -14.16 -22.31
N VAL A 115 8.18 -13.03 -22.09
CA VAL A 115 6.91 -12.68 -22.75
C VAL A 115 6.94 -11.22 -23.17
N ASP A 116 6.29 -10.94 -24.31
CA ASP A 116 6.04 -9.58 -24.77
C ASP A 116 4.65 -9.15 -24.32
N VAL A 117 4.50 -7.85 -23.98
CA VAL A 117 3.24 -7.30 -23.47
C VAL A 117 2.88 -6.05 -24.28
N GLN A 118 1.64 -5.95 -24.71
CA GLN A 118 1.11 -4.80 -25.43
C GLN A 118 -0.03 -4.17 -24.62
N PHE A 119 0.09 -2.88 -24.32
CA PHE A 119 -0.93 -2.10 -23.62
C PHE A 119 -1.68 -1.22 -24.62
N LYS A 120 -3.02 -1.35 -24.69
CA LYS A 120 -3.91 -0.55 -25.55
C LYS A 120 -5.06 0.01 -24.70
N GLY A 121 -4.86 1.20 -24.15
CA GLY A 121 -5.80 1.79 -23.19
C GLY A 121 -5.96 0.92 -21.95
N LYS A 122 -7.16 0.37 -21.70
CA LYS A 122 -7.41 -0.55 -20.58
C LYS A 122 -7.07 -2.01 -20.90
N ASN A 123 -6.86 -2.35 -22.16
CA ASN A 123 -6.65 -3.73 -22.59
C ASN A 123 -5.15 -4.06 -22.65
N VAL A 124 -4.82 -5.29 -22.28
CA VAL A 124 -3.45 -5.81 -22.29
C VAL A 124 -3.46 -7.19 -22.95
N VAL A 125 -2.53 -7.41 -23.84
CA VAL A 125 -2.28 -8.71 -24.48
C VAL A 125 -0.86 -9.13 -24.15
N VAL A 126 -0.71 -10.38 -23.71
CA VAL A 126 0.59 -11.02 -23.44
C VAL A 126 0.85 -12.03 -24.54
N LEU A 127 2.03 -11.94 -25.15
CA LEU A 127 2.47 -12.81 -26.24
C LEU A 127 3.68 -13.62 -25.79
N LYS A 128 3.72 -14.88 -26.22
CA LYS A 128 4.90 -15.74 -26.15
C LYS A 128 5.21 -16.22 -27.56
N ASP A 129 6.43 -16.02 -28.01
CA ASP A 129 6.89 -16.37 -29.37
C ASP A 129 5.95 -15.82 -30.48
N GLY A 130 5.47 -14.58 -30.29
CA GLY A 130 4.56 -13.89 -31.19
C GLY A 130 3.09 -14.30 -31.13
N LYS A 131 2.73 -15.35 -30.36
CA LYS A 131 1.36 -15.82 -30.18
C LYS A 131 0.74 -15.24 -28.90
N ALA A 132 -0.48 -14.74 -28.99
CA ALA A 132 -1.22 -14.26 -27.81
C ALA A 132 -1.60 -15.44 -26.91
N ILE A 133 -1.18 -15.35 -25.63
CA ILE A 133 -1.42 -16.39 -24.62
C ILE A 133 -2.33 -15.94 -23.47
N ARG A 134 -2.45 -14.63 -23.25
CA ARG A 134 -3.31 -14.06 -22.19
C ARG A 134 -3.86 -12.73 -22.65
N LYS A 135 -5.06 -12.39 -22.20
CA LYS A 135 -5.67 -11.07 -22.38
C LYS A 135 -6.21 -10.57 -21.03
N TYR A 136 -6.08 -9.27 -20.81
CA TYR A 136 -6.55 -8.62 -19.58
C TYR A 136 -7.25 -7.30 -19.90
N THR A 137 -8.08 -6.87 -18.95
CA THR A 137 -8.65 -5.52 -18.91
C THR A 137 -8.35 -4.89 -17.57
N LYS A 138 -7.86 -3.65 -17.56
CA LYS A 138 -7.60 -2.88 -16.34
C LYS A 138 -8.89 -2.59 -15.62
N VAL A 139 -8.90 -2.83 -14.30
CA VAL A 139 -10.03 -2.56 -13.41
C VAL A 139 -9.62 -1.61 -12.29
N THR A 140 -10.61 -0.94 -11.71
CA THR A 140 -10.43 -0.11 -10.52
C THR A 140 -11.38 -0.63 -9.45
N ARG A 141 -10.84 -1.20 -8.39
CA ARG A 141 -11.60 -1.60 -7.23
C ARG A 141 -11.71 -0.45 -6.24
N GLN A 142 -12.80 -0.39 -5.52
CA GLN A 142 -13.01 0.52 -4.40
C GLN A 142 -13.53 -0.27 -3.20
N SER A 143 -13.20 0.20 -2.00
CA SER A 143 -13.80 -0.36 -0.80
C SER A 143 -15.32 -0.13 -0.81
N PRO A 144 -16.13 -1.15 -0.48
CA PRO A 144 -17.59 -0.98 -0.33
C PRO A 144 -17.96 -0.11 0.88
N THR A 145 -17.02 0.14 1.79
CA THR A 145 -17.25 1.00 2.96
C THR A 145 -16.63 2.39 2.81
N LEU A 146 -16.04 2.71 1.66
CA LEU A 146 -15.52 4.04 1.35
C LEU A 146 -16.65 5.07 1.35
N GLY A 147 -16.50 6.16 2.10
CA GLY A 147 -17.51 7.19 2.28
C GLY A 147 -18.65 6.79 3.22
N ARG A 148 -18.50 5.71 3.99
CA ARG A 148 -19.50 5.24 4.96
C ARG A 148 -19.77 6.32 6.00
N LYS A 149 -21.04 6.73 6.09
CA LYS A 149 -21.46 7.74 7.06
C LYS A 149 -21.36 7.21 8.49
N PRO A 150 -20.86 8.01 9.45
CA PRO A 150 -20.87 7.62 10.84
C PRO A 150 -22.31 7.37 11.34
N PRO A 151 -22.57 6.26 12.06
CA PRO A 151 -23.84 6.03 12.73
C PRO A 151 -24.16 7.11 13.77
N ARG A 152 -25.43 7.23 14.19
CA ARG A 152 -25.88 8.28 15.13
C ARG A 152 -25.13 8.27 16.46
N ASN A 153 -24.72 7.09 16.93
CA ASN A 153 -23.97 6.88 18.19
C ASN A 153 -22.45 6.92 18.00
N ALA A 154 -21.95 7.24 16.81
CA ALA A 154 -20.53 7.34 16.56
C ALA A 154 -19.98 8.68 17.04
N LEU A 155 -18.80 8.64 17.66
CA LEU A 155 -17.96 9.81 17.87
C LEU A 155 -17.19 10.06 16.57
N VAL A 156 -17.50 11.16 15.90
CA VAL A 156 -16.75 11.60 14.71
C VAL A 156 -15.43 12.20 15.17
N LEU A 157 -14.32 11.54 14.82
CA LEU A 157 -12.98 12.00 15.16
C LEU A 157 -12.46 12.99 14.12
N PHE A 158 -12.67 12.68 12.82
CA PHE A 158 -12.26 13.56 11.72
C PHE A 158 -13.26 13.52 10.56
N ASP A 159 -13.74 14.67 10.16
CA ASP A 159 -14.74 14.88 9.11
C ASP A 159 -14.25 15.75 7.93
N GLY A 160 -12.97 16.12 7.92
CA GLY A 160 -12.39 17.01 6.92
C GLY A 160 -12.34 18.47 7.32
N THR A 161 -12.79 18.82 8.55
CA THR A 161 -12.82 20.19 9.05
C THR A 161 -11.67 20.47 10.03
N GLU A 162 -11.32 21.76 10.21
CA GLU A 162 -10.37 22.20 11.24
C GLU A 162 -10.81 21.77 12.65
N LYS A 163 -12.12 21.82 12.93
CA LYS A 163 -12.69 21.33 14.18
C LYS A 163 -12.43 19.83 14.37
N GLY A 164 -12.57 19.04 13.31
CA GLY A 164 -12.24 17.63 13.33
C GLY A 164 -10.74 17.39 13.60
N ALA A 165 -9.85 18.19 13.00
CA ALA A 165 -8.41 18.08 13.27
C ALA A 165 -8.05 18.39 14.73
N GLN A 166 -8.77 19.30 15.38
CA GLN A 166 -8.57 19.64 16.81
C GLN A 166 -8.94 18.48 17.76
N ASN A 167 -9.63 17.44 17.30
CA ASN A 167 -9.85 16.22 18.07
C ASN A 167 -8.58 15.36 18.20
N PHE A 168 -7.49 15.76 17.56
CA PHE A 168 -6.20 15.07 17.59
C PHE A 168 -5.11 15.97 18.14
N LYS A 169 -4.30 15.43 19.04
CA LYS A 169 -3.00 16.01 19.37
C LYS A 169 -2.13 15.95 18.11
N ASN A 170 -1.50 17.05 17.72
CA ASN A 170 -0.78 17.26 16.47
C ASN A 170 -1.66 17.10 15.20
N GLY A 171 -2.99 17.15 15.31
CA GLY A 171 -3.87 17.11 14.15
C GLY A 171 -3.66 18.30 13.22
N LYS A 172 -3.39 18.04 11.95
CA LYS A 172 -3.18 19.07 10.92
C LYS A 172 -3.93 18.69 9.65
N ILE A 173 -4.52 19.68 8.99
CA ILE A 173 -5.11 19.52 7.67
C ILE A 173 -4.05 19.73 6.60
N VAL A 174 -4.02 18.81 5.64
CA VAL A 174 -3.20 18.87 4.45
C VAL A 174 -4.06 18.61 3.21
N LEU A 175 -3.60 19.00 2.03
CA LEU A 175 -4.28 18.76 0.74
C LEU A 175 -5.76 19.19 0.74
N GLY A 176 -6.07 20.25 1.46
CA GLY A 176 -7.39 20.90 1.53
C GLY A 176 -8.27 20.40 2.68
N ASN A 177 -8.48 19.12 2.85
CA ASN A 177 -9.41 18.57 3.84
C ASN A 177 -9.00 17.19 4.38
N LEU A 178 -7.72 16.83 4.33
CA LEU A 178 -7.21 15.53 4.77
C LEU A 178 -6.42 15.67 6.06
N LEU A 179 -6.54 14.71 6.96
CA LEU A 179 -5.76 14.65 8.18
C LEU A 179 -4.36 14.10 7.87
N GLN A 180 -3.34 14.79 8.35
CA GLN A 180 -1.95 14.35 8.29
C GLN A 180 -1.70 13.23 9.30
N HIS A 181 -0.74 12.37 9.01
CA HIS A 181 -0.18 11.37 9.94
C HIS A 181 0.54 12.05 11.13
N ASP A 182 1.06 11.25 12.07
CA ASP A 182 1.72 11.64 13.32
C ASP A 182 0.78 12.44 14.25
N CYS A 183 -0.44 11.94 14.36
CA CYS A 183 -1.44 12.54 15.24
C CYS A 183 -2.13 11.48 16.10
N GLU A 184 -2.66 11.90 17.26
CA GLU A 184 -3.25 11.03 18.27
C GLU A 184 -4.61 11.60 18.71
N SER A 185 -5.65 10.75 18.75
CA SER A 185 -6.98 11.21 19.19
C SER A 185 -6.96 11.66 20.66
N LEU A 186 -7.63 12.76 20.97
CA LEU A 186 -7.86 13.20 22.35
C LEU A 186 -8.80 12.22 23.09
N ALA A 187 -9.79 11.68 22.35
CA ALA A 187 -10.66 10.64 22.86
C ALA A 187 -9.90 9.31 23.02
N LYS A 188 -10.20 8.60 24.11
CA LYS A 188 -9.63 7.28 24.44
C LYS A 188 -10.73 6.24 24.49
N PHE A 189 -10.41 5.03 24.01
CA PHE A 189 -11.37 3.96 23.83
C PHE A 189 -10.94 2.70 24.59
N GLY A 190 -11.91 2.00 25.19
CA GLY A 190 -11.82 0.60 25.60
C GLY A 190 -12.21 -0.31 24.45
N ASP A 191 -13.27 -1.11 24.64
CA ASP A 191 -13.91 -1.84 23.56
C ASP A 191 -14.56 -0.85 22.59
N HIS A 192 -14.35 -1.02 21.29
CA HIS A 192 -14.91 -0.09 20.32
C HIS A 192 -14.95 -0.69 18.91
N GLN A 193 -15.75 -0.06 18.06
CA GLN A 193 -15.65 -0.15 16.61
C GLN A 193 -14.94 1.11 16.10
N LEU A 194 -14.17 0.97 15.01
CA LEU A 194 -13.48 2.07 14.37
C LEU A 194 -13.63 1.95 12.85
N HIS A 195 -13.89 3.06 12.20
CA HIS A 195 -13.77 3.21 10.75
C HIS A 195 -12.73 4.28 10.44
N ILE A 196 -11.87 3.99 9.47
CA ILE A 196 -10.84 4.91 9.00
C ILE A 196 -10.64 4.74 7.50
N GLU A 197 -10.54 5.87 6.80
CA GLU A 197 -10.14 5.91 5.40
C GLU A 197 -8.72 6.48 5.28
N PHE A 198 -7.85 5.78 4.54
CA PHE A 198 -6.46 6.18 4.36
C PHE A 198 -6.02 6.09 2.91
N ARG A 199 -4.97 6.83 2.57
CA ARG A 199 -4.37 6.82 1.25
C ARG A 199 -2.87 6.94 1.35
N THR A 200 -2.14 5.96 0.77
CA THR A 200 -0.69 5.97 0.67
C THR A 200 -0.23 6.82 -0.52
N PRO A 201 0.92 7.49 -0.43
CA PRO A 201 1.57 8.13 -1.59
C PRO A 201 2.03 7.07 -2.61
N PHE A 202 2.24 7.49 -3.85
CA PHE A 202 2.88 6.67 -4.86
C PHE A 202 4.38 6.98 -4.91
N MET A 203 5.20 6.02 -4.52
CA MET A 203 6.65 6.13 -4.40
C MET A 203 7.33 5.00 -5.18
N PRO A 204 7.41 5.10 -6.54
CA PRO A 204 7.84 3.98 -7.39
C PRO A 204 9.28 3.52 -7.13
N TYR A 205 10.15 4.41 -6.66
CA TYR A 205 11.54 4.08 -6.35
C TYR A 205 11.74 3.51 -4.94
N ALA A 206 10.81 3.76 -4.02
CA ALA A 206 10.90 3.27 -2.64
C ALA A 206 10.56 1.78 -2.53
N ARG A 207 11.07 1.13 -1.50
CA ARG A 207 10.89 -0.30 -1.21
C ARG A 207 10.66 -0.55 0.27
N GLY A 208 10.03 -1.70 0.57
CA GLY A 208 9.84 -2.19 1.94
C GLY A 208 9.23 -1.12 2.84
N GLN A 209 9.75 -0.98 4.05
CA GLN A 209 9.24 -0.04 5.06
C GLN A 209 9.43 1.45 4.71
N GLY A 210 10.18 1.78 3.67
CA GLY A 210 10.31 3.15 3.16
C GLY A 210 9.23 3.55 2.14
N ARG A 211 8.29 2.65 1.79
CA ARG A 211 7.31 2.87 0.72
C ARG A 211 5.90 3.08 1.26
N GLY A 212 5.49 4.34 1.45
CA GLY A 212 4.13 4.70 1.86
C GLY A 212 3.76 4.20 3.25
N ASN A 213 4.69 4.29 4.19
CA ASN A 213 4.60 3.74 5.53
C ASN A 213 3.87 4.67 6.51
N SER A 214 3.01 4.07 7.29
CA SER A 214 2.29 4.61 8.45
C SER A 214 1.77 3.41 9.27
N GLY A 215 1.01 3.67 10.33
CA GLY A 215 0.36 2.64 11.14
C GLY A 215 -0.90 3.18 11.79
N MET A 216 -1.93 2.34 11.87
CA MET A 216 -3.11 2.58 12.68
C MET A 216 -2.94 1.84 14.01
N TYR A 217 -2.66 2.58 15.08
CA TYR A 217 -2.48 2.00 16.42
C TYR A 217 -3.78 2.06 17.23
N ILE A 218 -4.39 0.92 17.43
CA ILE A 218 -5.55 0.75 18.32
C ILE A 218 -5.07 0.92 19.75
N GLN A 219 -5.69 1.82 20.50
CA GLN A 219 -5.27 2.24 21.85
C GLN A 219 -3.83 2.78 21.93
N GLY A 220 -3.19 3.14 20.80
CA GLY A 220 -1.77 3.48 20.76
C GLY A 220 -0.83 2.31 21.07
N ARG A 221 -1.32 1.09 21.11
CA ARG A 221 -0.66 -0.15 21.59
C ARG A 221 -0.55 -1.25 20.57
N TYR A 222 -1.54 -1.39 19.67
CA TYR A 222 -1.65 -2.49 18.71
C TYR A 222 -1.69 -1.91 17.31
N GLU A 223 -0.63 -2.13 16.56
CA GLU A 223 -0.49 -1.63 15.20
C GLU A 223 -1.14 -2.56 14.19
N CYS A 224 -2.10 -2.03 13.44
CA CYS A 224 -2.43 -2.53 12.12
C CYS A 224 -1.64 -1.71 11.09
N GLN A 225 -0.72 -2.36 10.40
CA GLN A 225 0.24 -1.72 9.48
C GLN A 225 -0.49 -1.04 8.32
N ILE A 226 -0.01 0.15 7.96
CA ILE A 226 -0.33 0.86 6.71
C ILE A 226 0.95 0.98 5.89
N LEU A 227 0.95 0.41 4.69
CA LEU A 227 2.11 0.38 3.79
C LEU A 227 1.63 0.31 2.34
N ASP A 228 2.38 0.85 1.39
CA ASP A 228 2.16 0.49 -0.02
C ASP A 228 2.66 -0.93 -0.27
N SER A 229 1.81 -1.89 0.07
CA SER A 229 2.02 -3.33 -0.10
C SER A 229 1.35 -3.88 -1.35
N PHE A 230 1.01 -3.02 -2.31
CA PHE A 230 0.39 -3.44 -3.56
C PHE A 230 1.29 -4.42 -4.32
N GLY A 231 0.76 -5.62 -4.60
CA GLY A 231 1.51 -6.71 -5.27
C GLY A 231 2.49 -7.46 -4.37
N LEU A 232 2.44 -7.28 -3.04
CA LEU A 232 3.20 -8.06 -2.06
C LEU A 232 2.37 -9.23 -1.50
N GLU A 233 3.01 -10.08 -0.70
CA GLU A 233 2.37 -11.29 -0.13
C GLU A 233 1.36 -10.98 0.98
N GLY A 234 1.56 -9.91 1.75
CA GLY A 234 0.78 -9.61 2.96
C GLY A 234 1.40 -10.26 4.20
N LYS A 235 2.63 -9.86 4.56
CA LYS A 235 3.31 -10.29 5.79
C LYS A 235 2.83 -9.50 7.00
N ASN A 236 3.23 -9.91 8.19
CA ASN A 236 2.85 -9.24 9.44
C ASN A 236 3.38 -7.79 9.58
N ASN A 237 4.33 -7.37 8.75
CA ASN A 237 4.88 -6.02 8.64
C ASN A 237 4.49 -5.32 7.32
N GLU A 238 3.49 -5.85 6.61
CA GLU A 238 2.90 -5.28 5.40
C GLU A 238 1.46 -4.80 5.68
N CYS A 239 0.86 -4.10 4.74
CA CYS A 239 -0.47 -3.49 4.93
C CYS A 239 -1.52 -4.49 5.41
N GLY A 240 -2.19 -4.17 6.51
CA GLY A 240 -3.16 -5.06 7.15
C GLY A 240 -2.55 -6.06 8.14
N GLY A 241 -1.23 -6.21 8.21
CA GLY A 241 -0.57 -7.02 9.22
C GLY A 241 -0.74 -6.43 10.63
N ILE A 242 -0.93 -7.27 11.63
CA ILE A 242 -0.70 -6.88 13.02
C ILE A 242 0.79 -7.03 13.29
N TYR A 243 1.47 -5.89 13.41
CA TYR A 243 2.93 -5.82 13.34
C TYR A 243 3.60 -6.82 14.28
N SER A 244 4.46 -7.68 13.73
CA SER A 244 5.17 -8.76 14.43
C SER A 244 4.29 -9.84 15.08
N ILE A 245 2.96 -9.78 14.96
CA ILE A 245 2.04 -10.73 15.58
C ILE A 245 1.37 -11.64 14.54
N ALA A 246 0.73 -11.07 13.51
CA ALA A 246 -0.05 -11.87 12.56
C ALA A 246 -0.06 -11.26 11.15
N GLU A 247 0.01 -12.15 10.17
CA GLU A 247 -0.23 -11.82 8.76
C GLU A 247 -1.73 -11.67 8.48
N PRO A 248 -2.15 -10.80 7.56
CA PRO A 248 -3.53 -10.78 7.11
C PRO A 248 -3.88 -12.07 6.36
N ILE A 249 -5.12 -12.53 6.47
CA ILE A 249 -5.64 -13.70 5.72
C ILE A 249 -5.39 -13.55 4.22
N VAL A 250 -5.51 -12.33 3.71
CA VAL A 250 -5.25 -11.96 2.32
C VAL A 250 -4.77 -10.51 2.24
N ASN A 251 -3.81 -10.22 1.37
CA ASN A 251 -3.39 -8.85 1.11
C ASN A 251 -4.45 -8.11 0.27
N MET A 252 -5.14 -7.16 0.89
CA MET A 252 -6.17 -6.34 0.24
C MET A 252 -5.69 -4.95 -0.15
N ALA A 253 -4.37 -4.69 -0.11
CA ALA A 253 -3.82 -3.40 -0.50
C ALA A 253 -4.17 -3.07 -1.95
N LEU A 254 -4.78 -1.91 -2.16
CA LEU A 254 -5.04 -1.33 -3.47
C LEU A 254 -3.81 -0.55 -3.96
N PRO A 255 -3.73 -0.23 -5.26
CA PRO A 255 -2.65 0.62 -5.77
C PRO A 255 -2.53 1.92 -4.95
N PRO A 256 -1.30 2.42 -4.70
CA PRO A 256 -1.11 3.71 -4.03
C PRO A 256 -1.90 4.81 -4.72
N LEU A 257 -2.23 5.86 -3.99
CA LEU A 257 -3.17 6.93 -4.35
C LEU A 257 -4.65 6.49 -4.43
N SER A 258 -4.97 5.20 -4.23
CA SER A 258 -6.33 4.75 -4.01
C SER A 258 -6.74 4.94 -2.55
N TRP A 259 -7.98 5.36 -2.31
CA TRP A 259 -8.55 5.36 -0.97
C TRP A 259 -8.85 3.93 -0.53
N GLN A 260 -8.46 3.61 0.69
CA GLN A 260 -8.64 2.32 1.34
C GLN A 260 -9.30 2.49 2.69
N THR A 261 -9.93 1.45 3.22
CA THR A 261 -10.64 1.49 4.49
C THR A 261 -10.17 0.39 5.41
N TYR A 262 -10.04 0.72 6.71
CA TYR A 262 -10.10 -0.27 7.78
C TYR A 262 -11.41 -0.10 8.55
N ASP A 263 -12.14 -1.19 8.70
CA ASP A 263 -13.28 -1.31 9.61
C ASP A 263 -12.87 -2.31 10.70
N VAL A 264 -12.86 -1.86 11.95
CA VAL A 264 -12.30 -2.58 13.10
C VAL A 264 -13.35 -2.82 14.15
N GLU A 265 -13.37 -4.04 14.70
CA GLU A 265 -14.00 -4.38 15.97
C GLU A 265 -12.93 -4.80 16.96
N PHE A 266 -12.81 -4.06 18.05
CA PHE A 266 -11.77 -4.28 19.05
C PHE A 266 -12.37 -4.54 20.43
N THR A 267 -11.85 -5.58 21.10
CA THR A 267 -12.09 -5.89 22.51
C THR A 267 -10.77 -5.73 23.26
N ALA A 268 -10.73 -4.82 24.21
CA ALA A 268 -9.53 -4.51 24.99
C ALA A 268 -9.12 -5.67 25.91
N ALA A 269 -7.85 -5.75 26.22
CA ALA A 269 -7.33 -6.65 27.25
C ALA A 269 -7.98 -6.35 28.62
N ARG A 270 -8.10 -7.35 29.46
CA ARG A 270 -8.66 -7.21 30.83
C ARG A 270 -7.56 -7.43 31.85
N TYR A 271 -7.67 -6.68 32.93
CA TYR A 271 -6.70 -6.65 34.01
C TYR A 271 -7.39 -6.75 35.36
N THR A 272 -6.70 -7.31 36.34
CA THR A 272 -7.10 -7.25 37.75
C THR A 272 -6.92 -5.81 38.29
N ALA A 273 -7.44 -5.54 39.47
CA ALA A 273 -7.19 -4.27 40.17
C ALA A 273 -5.69 -4.08 40.50
N ALA A 274 -4.93 -5.17 40.65
CA ALA A 274 -3.48 -5.12 40.86
C ALA A 274 -2.68 -4.84 39.56
N GLY A 275 -3.33 -4.85 38.39
CA GLY A 275 -2.68 -4.60 37.11
C GLY A 275 -2.23 -5.84 36.36
N ASP A 276 -2.54 -7.04 36.85
CA ASP A 276 -2.20 -8.29 36.16
C ASP A 276 -3.16 -8.54 35.00
N LYS A 277 -2.65 -8.87 33.83
CA LYS A 277 -3.46 -9.19 32.66
C LYS A 277 -4.12 -10.55 32.82
N ILE A 278 -5.46 -10.59 32.76
CA ILE A 278 -6.27 -11.80 32.87
C ILE A 278 -6.93 -12.25 31.59
N LYS A 279 -6.99 -11.35 30.56
CA LYS A 279 -7.50 -11.68 29.22
C LYS A 279 -6.81 -10.83 28.18
N ASN A 280 -6.38 -11.46 27.10
CA ASN A 280 -5.78 -10.76 25.95
C ASN A 280 -6.81 -9.92 25.19
N ALA A 281 -6.34 -8.88 24.52
CA ALA A 281 -7.16 -8.14 23.56
C ALA A 281 -7.50 -9.01 22.35
N ARG A 282 -8.58 -8.67 21.65
CA ARG A 282 -9.01 -9.35 20.42
C ARG A 282 -9.43 -8.33 19.36
N VAL A 283 -9.21 -8.69 18.09
CA VAL A 283 -9.53 -7.80 16.98
C VAL A 283 -10.11 -8.55 15.78
N THR A 284 -11.14 -7.96 15.17
CA THR A 284 -11.59 -8.29 13.81
C THR A 284 -11.37 -7.08 12.93
N ILE A 285 -10.69 -7.25 11.79
CA ILE A 285 -10.40 -6.17 10.86
C ILE A 285 -10.85 -6.56 9.46
N HIS A 286 -11.59 -5.64 8.84
CA HIS A 286 -11.87 -5.68 7.41
C HIS A 286 -10.98 -4.63 6.72
N HIS A 287 -10.26 -5.05 5.69
CA HIS A 287 -9.53 -4.16 4.79
C HIS A 287 -10.27 -4.12 3.45
N ASN A 288 -10.71 -2.94 3.04
CA ASN A 288 -11.50 -2.77 1.83
C ASN A 288 -12.73 -3.70 1.77
N GLY A 289 -13.41 -3.89 2.91
CA GLY A 289 -14.60 -4.72 3.04
C GLY A 289 -14.36 -6.23 3.16
N VAL A 290 -13.11 -6.70 3.04
CA VAL A 290 -12.74 -8.11 3.18
C VAL A 290 -12.13 -8.37 4.55
N VAL A 291 -12.58 -9.42 5.26
CA VAL A 291 -12.02 -9.84 6.54
C VAL A 291 -10.57 -10.25 6.34
N ILE A 292 -9.65 -9.56 7.02
CA ILE A 292 -8.22 -9.87 7.03
C ILE A 292 -7.75 -10.44 8.38
N HIS A 293 -8.46 -10.12 9.46
CA HIS A 293 -8.31 -10.75 10.78
C HIS A 293 -9.70 -11.01 11.34
N LYS A 294 -9.93 -12.22 11.84
CA LYS A 294 -11.23 -12.63 12.41
C LYS A 294 -11.04 -13.06 13.87
N ASP A 295 -11.53 -12.24 14.78
CA ASP A 295 -11.44 -12.49 16.24
C ASP A 295 -10.02 -12.91 16.68
N LEU A 296 -9.02 -12.24 16.08
CA LEU A 296 -7.61 -12.53 16.34
C LEU A 296 -7.25 -12.13 17.77
N GLU A 297 -6.63 -13.04 18.50
CA GLU A 297 -6.09 -12.77 19.83
C GLU A 297 -4.75 -12.03 19.74
N LEU A 298 -4.60 -10.98 20.55
CA LEU A 298 -3.41 -10.16 20.65
C LEU A 298 -2.71 -10.44 21.98
N PRO A 299 -1.71 -11.31 22.02
CA PRO A 299 -1.09 -11.76 23.27
C PRO A 299 -0.31 -10.64 23.97
N ASN A 300 0.14 -9.64 23.23
CA ASN A 300 0.86 -8.46 23.74
C ASN A 300 0.70 -7.28 22.77
N GLY A 301 1.07 -6.09 23.23
CA GLY A 301 1.18 -4.91 22.37
C GLY A 301 2.23 -5.09 21.28
N THR A 302 2.07 -4.38 20.19
CA THR A 302 3.10 -4.27 19.14
C THR A 302 4.16 -3.26 19.55
N PRO A 303 5.37 -3.24 18.94
CA PRO A 303 6.27 -2.11 19.05
C PRO A 303 5.55 -0.82 18.69
N GLY A 304 5.30 0.05 19.64
CA GLY A 304 4.38 1.16 19.44
C GLY A 304 4.61 2.33 20.39
N LYS A 305 3.62 3.23 20.42
CA LYS A 305 3.71 4.48 21.17
C LYS A 305 3.54 4.29 22.67
N TYR A 306 2.68 3.34 23.06
CA TYR A 306 2.40 3.05 24.45
C TYR A 306 2.55 1.55 24.76
N PRO A 307 3.01 1.21 25.97
CA PRO A 307 3.01 -0.19 26.39
C PRO A 307 1.56 -0.69 26.58
N GLU A 308 1.38 -1.98 26.45
CA GLU A 308 0.13 -2.64 26.84
C GLU A 308 -0.12 -2.43 28.35
N GLY A 309 -1.36 -2.23 28.74
CA GLY A 309 -1.71 -2.01 30.12
C GLY A 309 -3.20 -1.74 30.32
N PRO A 310 -3.66 -1.61 31.60
CA PRO A 310 -5.05 -1.32 31.92
C PRO A 310 -5.48 0.05 31.38
N GLY A 311 -6.80 0.20 31.21
CA GLY A 311 -7.44 1.45 30.84
C GLY A 311 -7.55 1.68 29.33
N LYS A 312 -8.28 2.77 29.02
CA LYS A 312 -8.55 3.20 27.65
C LYS A 312 -7.30 3.81 27.01
N GLY A 313 -7.15 3.66 25.70
CA GLY A 313 -6.08 4.26 24.92
C GLY A 313 -6.60 5.04 23.70
N PRO A 314 -5.79 5.94 23.13
CA PRO A 314 -6.15 6.74 21.96
C PRO A 314 -5.98 5.95 20.66
N LEU A 315 -6.61 6.43 19.58
CA LEU A 315 -6.19 6.10 18.24
C LEU A 315 -4.93 6.91 17.89
N TYR A 316 -3.86 6.24 17.50
CA TYR A 316 -2.66 6.92 17.00
C TYR A 316 -2.43 6.57 15.53
N LEU A 317 -2.23 7.58 14.71
CA LEU A 317 -1.92 7.49 13.28
C LEU A 317 -0.44 7.82 13.11
N GLN A 318 0.37 6.80 12.86
CA GLN A 318 1.83 6.89 12.92
C GLN A 318 2.41 7.80 11.84
N GLY A 319 3.39 8.62 12.22
CA GLY A 319 4.32 9.29 11.32
C GLY A 319 5.54 8.42 11.07
N HIS A 320 5.85 8.12 9.81
CA HIS A 320 7.02 7.34 9.40
C HIS A 320 7.76 7.99 8.22
N GLY A 321 7.68 9.32 8.10
CA GLY A 321 8.35 10.07 7.05
C GLY A 321 7.73 9.99 5.65
N ASN A 322 6.60 9.26 5.50
CA ASN A 322 5.88 9.19 4.24
C ASN A 322 4.52 9.91 4.35
N PRO A 323 4.06 10.66 3.35
CA PRO A 323 2.86 11.50 3.42
C PRO A 323 1.56 10.69 3.23
N VAL A 324 1.34 9.72 4.12
CA VAL A 324 0.05 9.03 4.23
C VAL A 324 -0.97 10.01 4.81
N VAL A 325 -2.17 10.00 4.27
CA VAL A 325 -3.26 10.90 4.65
C VAL A 325 -4.53 10.15 4.98
N PHE A 326 -5.36 10.76 5.83
CA PHE A 326 -6.56 10.15 6.36
C PHE A 326 -7.79 11.05 6.15
N LYS A 327 -8.96 10.44 6.12
CA LYS A 327 -10.26 11.12 6.15
C LYS A 327 -11.32 10.21 6.77
N ASN A 328 -12.50 10.76 7.06
CA ASN A 328 -13.67 10.03 7.52
C ASN A 328 -13.33 9.04 8.65
N VAL A 329 -12.83 9.56 9.77
CA VAL A 329 -12.43 8.76 10.94
C VAL A 329 -13.49 8.88 12.02
N TRP A 330 -14.07 7.75 12.45
CA TRP A 330 -15.06 7.73 13.52
C TRP A 330 -15.02 6.41 14.31
N ALA A 331 -15.45 6.48 15.56
CA ALA A 331 -15.48 5.32 16.45
C ALA A 331 -16.81 5.22 17.20
N ILE A 332 -17.17 3.99 17.60
CA ILE A 332 -18.30 3.69 18.47
C ILE A 332 -17.74 2.98 19.71
N ALA A 333 -17.82 3.60 20.88
CA ALA A 333 -17.49 2.94 22.16
C ALA A 333 -18.53 1.84 22.46
N ARG A 334 -18.06 0.73 22.99
CA ARG A 334 -18.87 -0.40 23.45
C ARG A 334 -18.77 -0.59 24.95
#